data_ca622d6c5cccfb529a6f9a62e7150565
#
_entry.id   ca622d6c5cccfb529a6f9a62e7150565
#
_cell.length_a   1.000
_cell.length_b   1.000
_cell.length_c   1.000
_cell.angle_alpha   90.00
_cell.angle_beta   90.00
_cell.angle_gamma   90.00
#
_symmetry.space_group_name_H-M   'P 1'
#
loop_
_entity.id
_entity.type
_entity.pdbx_description
1 polymer ?
#
loop_
_entity_poly.entity_id
_entity_poly.type
_entity_poly.pdbx_seq_one_letter_code
_entity_poly.pdbx_strand_id
1 'polypeptide(L)'
;MHGHFFFVPGITMSIRVTVWSEFRHEKESEAVRSVYPDGMHTVIAAGIRQRLGDDCVVATATLDEPEHGLTEEVLANTDVLTWWGHMAHGDVSDEIVERVYQRVLGGMGLIVLHSGHFAKVFKKLMGTSCALRWRDDDSEAVWTVKPGHPITLDVPEVFQVPQQEMYGEYFDIPQPDELIFISSFSGGEVFRSGCCWTRGQGRIFYFSPGHETYPVYYQPEIQTVIGNAVRWAAPVAKTVYSTQSCPNSPIGWFRKVDA
;
A
#
# COMPACT_ATOMS: atom_id res chain seq x y z
N MET A 1 4.16 49.12 10.24
CA MET A 1 3.73 48.43 9.02
C MET A 1 3.44 46.97 9.41
N HIS A 2 2.16 46.60 9.50
CA HIS A 2 1.75 45.23 9.85
C HIS A 2 1.52 44.49 8.54
N GLY A 3 2.45 43.60 8.22
CA GLY A 3 2.29 42.70 7.06
C GLY A 3 1.20 41.65 7.33
N HIS A 4 0.07 41.76 6.65
CA HIS A 4 -0.94 40.74 6.63
C HIS A 4 -0.45 39.58 5.73
N PHE A 5 -0.04 38.47 6.34
CA PHE A 5 0.11 37.22 5.61
C PHE A 5 -1.30 36.74 5.22
N PHE A 6 -1.63 36.88 3.96
CA PHE A 6 -2.82 36.22 3.39
C PHE A 6 -2.52 34.72 3.32
N PHE A 7 -3.13 33.95 4.22
CA PHE A 7 -3.24 32.50 4.10
C PHE A 7 -4.18 32.21 2.92
N VAL A 8 -3.63 31.86 1.78
CA VAL A 8 -4.42 31.31 0.67
C VAL A 8 -4.78 29.88 1.10
N PRO A 9 -6.07 29.54 1.31
CA PRO A 9 -6.45 28.15 1.56
C PRO A 9 -6.04 27.36 0.32
N GLY A 10 -4.99 26.55 0.43
CA GLY A 10 -4.64 25.60 -0.61
C GLY A 10 -5.83 24.68 -0.81
N ILE A 11 -6.27 24.50 -2.05
CA ILE A 11 -7.23 23.45 -2.43
C ILE A 11 -6.53 22.13 -2.10
N THR A 12 -6.81 21.58 -0.92
CA THR A 12 -6.41 20.22 -0.56
C THR A 12 -7.20 19.31 -1.49
N MET A 13 -6.57 18.85 -2.58
CA MET A 13 -7.23 17.90 -3.47
C MET A 13 -7.30 16.57 -2.73
N SER A 14 -8.51 16.00 -2.61
CA SER A 14 -8.74 14.70 -2.00
C SER A 14 -7.85 13.62 -2.64
N ILE A 15 -7.27 12.75 -1.82
CA ILE A 15 -6.45 11.62 -2.26
C ILE A 15 -7.38 10.59 -2.91
N ARG A 16 -7.11 10.22 -4.14
CA ARG A 16 -7.85 9.19 -4.87
C ARG A 16 -7.22 7.83 -4.59
N VAL A 17 -7.98 6.95 -3.94
CA VAL A 17 -7.52 5.64 -3.52
C VAL A 17 -8.27 4.55 -4.26
N THR A 18 -7.55 3.60 -4.83
CA THR A 18 -8.14 2.34 -5.34
C THR A 18 -7.73 1.20 -4.41
N VAL A 19 -8.71 0.54 -3.82
CA VAL A 19 -8.49 -0.65 -2.98
C VAL A 19 -8.72 -1.88 -3.84
N TRP A 20 -7.62 -2.57 -4.18
CA TRP A 20 -7.64 -3.76 -5.00
C TRP A 20 -7.51 -5.03 -4.17
N SER A 21 -8.33 -6.04 -4.49
CA SER A 21 -8.22 -7.39 -3.94
C SER A 21 -8.43 -8.44 -5.03
N GLU A 22 -7.78 -9.58 -4.91
CA GLU A 22 -8.09 -10.71 -5.81
C GLU A 22 -9.52 -11.25 -5.64
N PHE A 23 -10.13 -11.08 -4.47
CA PHE A 23 -11.51 -11.47 -4.16
C PHE A 23 -11.83 -12.92 -4.56
N ARG A 24 -10.92 -13.86 -4.27
CA ARG A 24 -11.08 -15.30 -4.56
C ARG A 24 -11.56 -16.07 -3.34
N HIS A 25 -10.90 -15.87 -2.20
CA HIS A 25 -11.24 -16.59 -0.97
C HIS A 25 -12.70 -16.38 -0.56
N GLU A 26 -13.22 -15.19 -0.66
CA GLU A 26 -14.61 -14.87 -0.31
C GLU A 26 -15.61 -15.57 -1.26
N LYS A 27 -15.23 -15.87 -2.49
CA LYS A 27 -16.08 -16.61 -3.44
C LYS A 27 -16.05 -18.12 -3.19
N GLU A 28 -14.96 -18.66 -2.69
CA GLU A 28 -14.71 -20.09 -2.58
C GLU A 28 -14.90 -20.62 -1.16
N SER A 29 -14.67 -19.81 -0.11
CA SER A 29 -14.71 -20.22 1.29
C SER A 29 -15.86 -19.58 2.07
N GLU A 30 -16.73 -20.41 2.66
CA GLU A 30 -17.78 -19.94 3.56
C GLU A 30 -17.20 -19.32 4.84
N ALA A 31 -16.09 -19.87 5.34
CA ALA A 31 -15.40 -19.32 6.51
C ALA A 31 -14.94 -17.88 6.26
N VAL A 32 -14.35 -17.59 5.10
CA VAL A 32 -13.94 -16.23 4.73
C VAL A 32 -15.15 -15.32 4.52
N ARG A 33 -16.21 -15.80 3.82
CA ARG A 33 -17.45 -15.01 3.68
C ARG A 33 -18.10 -14.67 5.01
N SER A 34 -18.00 -15.55 6.01
CA SER A 34 -18.54 -15.23 7.34
C SER A 34 -17.83 -14.09 8.04
N VAL A 35 -16.54 -13.88 7.75
CA VAL A 35 -15.72 -12.78 8.28
C VAL A 35 -15.87 -11.53 7.40
N TYR A 36 -15.81 -11.68 6.08
CA TYR A 36 -15.83 -10.60 5.10
C TYR A 36 -16.94 -10.80 4.05
N PRO A 37 -18.22 -10.63 4.42
CA PRO A 37 -19.35 -10.95 3.55
C PRO A 37 -19.36 -10.16 2.23
N ASP A 38 -18.90 -8.92 2.26
CA ASP A 38 -18.79 -8.04 1.09
C ASP A 38 -17.35 -7.90 0.57
N GLY A 39 -16.45 -8.77 1.05
CA GLY A 39 -15.03 -8.82 0.69
C GLY A 39 -14.14 -7.92 1.55
N MET A 40 -12.89 -8.34 1.73
CA MET A 40 -11.88 -7.59 2.49
C MET A 40 -11.64 -6.19 1.95
N HIS A 41 -11.69 -6.02 0.62
CA HIS A 41 -11.51 -4.71 -0.02
C HIS A 41 -12.55 -3.68 0.42
N THR A 42 -13.79 -4.09 0.69
CA THR A 42 -14.83 -3.19 1.18
C THR A 42 -14.55 -2.72 2.60
N VAL A 43 -14.07 -3.63 3.46
CA VAL A 43 -13.70 -3.32 4.86
C VAL A 43 -12.48 -2.40 4.90
N ILE A 44 -11.45 -2.68 4.10
CA ILE A 44 -10.27 -1.81 3.98
C ILE A 44 -10.68 -0.42 3.48
N ALA A 45 -11.53 -0.35 2.43
CA ALA A 45 -12.03 0.90 1.90
C ALA A 45 -12.84 1.70 2.93
N ALA A 46 -13.66 1.02 3.74
CA ALA A 46 -14.42 1.65 4.81
C ALA A 46 -13.50 2.22 5.91
N GLY A 47 -12.47 1.47 6.32
CA GLY A 47 -11.47 1.93 7.29
C GLY A 47 -10.70 3.16 6.79
N ILE A 48 -10.30 3.19 5.51
CA ILE A 48 -9.64 4.35 4.90
C ILE A 48 -10.57 5.56 4.92
N ARG A 49 -11.85 5.41 4.48
CA ARG A 49 -12.83 6.51 4.52
C ARG A 49 -13.06 7.02 5.94
N GLN A 50 -13.16 6.12 6.92
CA GLN A 50 -13.35 6.49 8.33
C GLN A 50 -12.16 7.30 8.85
N ARG A 51 -10.94 6.91 8.50
CA ARG A 51 -9.72 7.58 8.98
C ARG A 51 -9.44 8.91 8.29
N LEU A 52 -9.73 9.02 7.00
CA LEU A 52 -9.34 10.18 6.19
C LEU A 52 -10.50 11.15 5.94
N GLY A 53 -11.76 10.73 6.08
CA GLY A 53 -12.93 11.57 5.86
C GLY A 53 -12.95 12.19 4.46
N ASP A 54 -13.18 13.49 4.39
CA ASP A 54 -13.26 14.26 3.15
C ASP A 54 -11.90 14.43 2.44
N ASP A 55 -10.80 14.05 3.09
CA ASP A 55 -9.46 14.10 2.50
C ASP A 55 -9.22 13.00 1.45
N CYS A 56 -10.16 12.06 1.27
CA CYS A 56 -10.03 10.99 0.29
C CYS A 56 -11.30 10.66 -0.49
N VAL A 57 -11.10 10.12 -1.69
CA VAL A 57 -12.13 9.43 -2.48
C VAL A 57 -11.64 7.99 -2.70
N VAL A 58 -12.44 7.01 -2.26
CA VAL A 58 -12.03 5.60 -2.29
C VAL A 58 -12.92 4.80 -3.22
N ALA A 59 -12.33 4.16 -4.22
CA ALA A 59 -12.92 3.15 -5.08
C ALA A 59 -12.38 1.76 -4.74
N THR A 60 -13.08 0.72 -5.17
CA THR A 60 -12.63 -0.67 -5.06
C THR A 60 -12.50 -1.29 -6.45
N ALA A 61 -11.61 -2.27 -6.61
CA ALA A 61 -11.45 -3.03 -7.83
C ALA A 61 -11.03 -4.47 -7.48
N THR A 62 -11.39 -5.43 -8.35
CA THR A 62 -11.13 -6.85 -8.11
C THR A 62 -10.57 -7.56 -9.33
N LEU A 63 -9.94 -8.72 -9.12
CA LEU A 63 -9.25 -9.50 -10.16
C LEU A 63 -10.17 -9.88 -11.33
N ASP A 64 -11.45 -10.19 -11.08
CA ASP A 64 -12.36 -10.68 -12.11
C ASP A 64 -13.02 -9.58 -12.97
N GLU A 65 -12.78 -8.33 -12.65
CA GLU A 65 -13.21 -7.22 -13.48
C GLU A 65 -12.38 -7.14 -14.78
N PRO A 66 -12.92 -6.53 -15.86
CA PRO A 66 -12.14 -6.28 -17.08
C PRO A 66 -10.82 -5.58 -16.74
N GLU A 67 -9.71 -6.05 -17.31
CA GLU A 67 -8.37 -5.58 -17.00
C GLU A 67 -8.06 -5.58 -15.49
N HIS A 68 -8.65 -6.55 -14.76
CA HIS A 68 -8.56 -6.66 -13.29
C HIS A 68 -9.02 -5.41 -12.54
N GLY A 69 -9.94 -4.62 -13.12
CA GLY A 69 -10.38 -3.34 -12.59
C GLY A 69 -9.30 -2.24 -12.58
N LEU A 70 -8.13 -2.51 -13.22
CA LEU A 70 -6.96 -1.62 -13.23
C LEU A 70 -6.68 -1.08 -14.63
N THR A 71 -7.73 -0.56 -15.29
CA THR A 71 -7.63 0.09 -16.60
C THR A 71 -6.72 1.31 -16.56
N GLU A 72 -6.26 1.78 -17.72
CA GLU A 72 -5.49 3.04 -17.79
C GLU A 72 -6.26 4.22 -17.20
N GLU A 73 -7.58 4.28 -17.39
CA GLU A 73 -8.42 5.33 -16.83
C GLU A 73 -8.48 5.26 -15.30
N VAL A 74 -8.70 4.07 -14.73
CA VAL A 74 -8.72 3.85 -13.28
C VAL A 74 -7.39 4.27 -12.67
N LEU A 75 -6.26 3.79 -13.22
CA LEU A 75 -4.94 4.11 -12.70
C LEU A 75 -4.53 5.58 -12.91
N ALA A 76 -5.01 6.24 -13.97
CA ALA A 76 -4.83 7.69 -14.14
C ALA A 76 -5.57 8.50 -13.05
N ASN A 77 -6.63 7.92 -12.49
CA ASN A 77 -7.43 8.49 -11.41
C ASN A 77 -7.09 7.92 -10.03
N THR A 78 -5.96 7.23 -9.88
CA THR A 78 -5.48 6.65 -8.63
C THR A 78 -4.21 7.34 -8.17
N ASP A 79 -4.24 7.94 -6.98
CA ASP A 79 -3.07 8.52 -6.32
C ASP A 79 -2.37 7.45 -5.45
N VAL A 80 -3.15 6.55 -4.83
CA VAL A 80 -2.63 5.44 -4.02
C VAL A 80 -3.42 4.16 -4.33
N LEU A 81 -2.71 3.09 -4.64
CA LEU A 81 -3.26 1.74 -4.82
C LEU A 81 -2.96 0.90 -3.59
N THR A 82 -3.97 0.26 -2.99
CA THR A 82 -3.74 -0.82 -2.03
C THR A 82 -3.87 -2.17 -2.73
N TRP A 83 -3.05 -3.13 -2.36
CA TRP A 83 -2.97 -4.43 -3.01
C TRP A 83 -3.05 -5.56 -1.98
N TRP A 84 -4.11 -6.35 -2.08
CA TRP A 84 -4.24 -7.60 -1.36
C TRP A 84 -4.44 -8.77 -2.35
N GLY A 85 -3.60 -9.80 -2.27
CA GLY A 85 -3.71 -11.01 -3.08
C GLY A 85 -3.01 -12.16 -2.38
N HIS A 86 -3.49 -13.40 -2.57
CA HIS A 86 -2.99 -14.58 -1.90
C HIS A 86 -2.88 -15.79 -2.85
N MET A 87 -4.01 -16.37 -3.27
CA MET A 87 -4.01 -17.62 -4.05
C MET A 87 -3.93 -17.41 -5.57
N ALA A 88 -4.25 -16.22 -6.06
CA ALA A 88 -4.41 -15.93 -7.49
C ALA A 88 -3.32 -14.96 -8.04
N HIS A 89 -2.15 -14.90 -7.42
CA HIS A 89 -1.04 -14.05 -7.92
C HIS A 89 -0.68 -14.34 -9.38
N GLY A 90 -0.80 -15.63 -9.80
CA GLY A 90 -0.51 -16.08 -11.15
C GLY A 90 -1.50 -15.55 -12.20
N ASP A 91 -2.74 -15.31 -11.80
CA ASP A 91 -3.85 -14.90 -12.67
C ASP A 91 -3.77 -13.41 -13.07
N VAL A 92 -3.03 -12.60 -12.32
CA VAL A 92 -2.81 -11.22 -12.71
C VAL A 92 -1.95 -11.16 -13.97
N SER A 93 -2.48 -10.57 -15.05
CA SER A 93 -1.79 -10.50 -16.32
C SER A 93 -0.52 -9.65 -16.23
N ASP A 94 0.52 -10.03 -16.98
CA ASP A 94 1.79 -9.32 -16.97
C ASP A 94 1.67 -7.90 -17.54
N GLU A 95 0.68 -7.67 -18.42
CA GLU A 95 0.34 -6.33 -18.91
C GLU A 95 -0.12 -5.40 -17.78
N ILE A 96 -1.02 -5.88 -16.92
CA ILE A 96 -1.50 -5.12 -15.77
C ILE A 96 -0.38 -4.92 -14.74
N VAL A 97 0.44 -5.95 -14.53
CA VAL A 97 1.64 -5.82 -13.67
C VAL A 97 2.56 -4.72 -14.17
N GLU A 98 2.85 -4.67 -15.50
CA GLU A 98 3.68 -3.63 -16.08
C GLU A 98 3.06 -2.25 -15.94
N ARG A 99 1.76 -2.14 -16.20
CA ARG A 99 1.01 -0.88 -16.08
C ARG A 99 1.09 -0.32 -14.65
N VAL A 100 0.79 -1.13 -13.64
CA VAL A 100 0.90 -0.73 -12.24
C VAL A 100 2.34 -0.37 -11.86
N TYR A 101 3.32 -1.17 -12.30
CA TYR A 101 4.73 -0.91 -12.09
C TYR A 101 5.14 0.47 -12.61
N GLN A 102 4.77 0.80 -13.85
CA GLN A 102 5.08 2.12 -14.44
C GLN A 102 4.37 3.27 -13.72
N ARG A 103 3.12 3.07 -13.26
CA ARG A 103 2.42 4.06 -12.47
C ARG A 103 3.10 4.33 -11.12
N VAL A 104 3.61 3.28 -10.46
CA VAL A 104 4.39 3.45 -9.22
C VAL A 104 5.68 4.22 -9.50
N LEU A 105 6.43 3.85 -10.53
CA LEU A 105 7.65 4.59 -10.89
C LEU A 105 7.36 6.06 -11.23
N GLY A 106 6.18 6.35 -11.79
CA GLY A 106 5.71 7.70 -12.11
C GLY A 106 5.19 8.50 -10.91
N GLY A 107 5.04 7.89 -9.72
CA GLY A 107 4.66 8.61 -8.50
C GLY A 107 3.41 8.11 -7.77
N MET A 108 2.65 7.14 -8.32
CA MET A 108 1.54 6.53 -7.61
C MET A 108 2.05 5.79 -6.36
N GLY A 109 1.42 6.00 -5.21
CA GLY A 109 1.69 5.24 -4.00
C GLY A 109 1.20 3.80 -4.10
N LEU A 110 1.90 2.86 -3.47
CA LEU A 110 1.49 1.46 -3.38
C LEU A 110 1.56 0.95 -1.94
N ILE A 111 0.44 0.42 -1.46
CA ILE A 111 0.36 -0.23 -0.15
C ILE A 111 0.10 -1.71 -0.39
N VAL A 112 1.06 -2.55 -0.03
CA VAL A 112 0.98 -4.00 -0.21
C VAL A 112 0.67 -4.63 1.13
N LEU A 113 -0.41 -5.39 1.18
CA LEU A 113 -0.95 -5.96 2.41
C LEU A 113 -0.74 -7.47 2.45
N HIS A 114 -0.31 -7.96 3.61
CA HIS A 114 -0.23 -9.38 3.97
C HIS A 114 0.46 -10.23 2.90
N SER A 115 -0.22 -11.25 2.41
CA SER A 115 0.20 -12.18 1.35
C SER A 115 0.51 -11.50 0.00
N GLY A 116 0.12 -10.23 -0.16
CA GLY A 116 0.51 -9.40 -1.31
C GLY A 116 2.02 -9.29 -1.53
N HIS A 117 2.86 -9.72 -0.54
CA HIS A 117 4.31 -9.83 -0.73
C HIS A 117 4.71 -10.72 -1.92
N PHE A 118 3.86 -11.71 -2.26
CA PHE A 118 4.09 -12.60 -3.41
C PHE A 118 3.54 -12.08 -4.73
N ALA A 119 2.83 -10.95 -4.74
CA ALA A 119 2.32 -10.32 -5.96
C ALA A 119 3.44 -10.05 -6.98
N LYS A 120 3.17 -10.34 -8.25
CA LYS A 120 4.12 -10.12 -9.36
C LYS A 120 4.66 -8.69 -9.37
N VAL A 121 3.78 -7.70 -9.13
CA VAL A 121 4.18 -6.28 -9.12
C VAL A 121 5.11 -5.95 -7.96
N PHE A 122 4.86 -6.49 -6.75
CA PHE A 122 5.72 -6.25 -5.60
C PHE A 122 7.10 -6.88 -5.80
N LYS A 123 7.14 -8.15 -6.24
CA LYS A 123 8.39 -8.84 -6.59
C LYS A 123 9.19 -8.08 -7.65
N LYS A 124 8.52 -7.53 -8.66
CA LYS A 124 9.17 -6.71 -9.70
C LYS A 124 9.77 -5.42 -9.13
N LEU A 125 9.06 -4.73 -8.23
CA LEU A 125 9.52 -3.51 -7.57
C LEU A 125 10.66 -3.77 -6.57
N MET A 126 10.64 -4.93 -5.90
CA MET A 126 11.68 -5.31 -4.93
C MET A 126 12.92 -5.92 -5.60
N GLY A 127 12.75 -6.61 -6.72
CA GLY A 127 13.86 -7.28 -7.42
C GLY A 127 14.35 -8.55 -6.71
N THR A 128 13.54 -9.14 -5.83
CA THR A 128 13.84 -10.33 -5.03
C THR A 128 12.68 -11.32 -5.08
N SER A 129 12.82 -12.49 -4.47
CA SER A 129 11.74 -13.49 -4.43
C SER A 129 10.56 -13.06 -3.55
N CYS A 130 10.80 -12.17 -2.60
CA CYS A 130 9.89 -11.79 -1.53
C CYS A 130 9.36 -12.99 -0.72
N ALA A 131 10.11 -14.09 -0.68
CA ALA A 131 9.78 -15.28 0.09
C ALA A 131 9.99 -15.03 1.60
N LEU A 132 9.19 -15.71 2.40
CA LEU A 132 9.25 -15.66 3.86
C LEU A 132 8.87 -17.04 4.43
N ARG A 133 8.88 -17.19 5.74
CA ARG A 133 8.32 -18.34 6.45
C ARG A 133 6.97 -18.00 7.02
N TRP A 134 6.06 -18.97 7.06
CA TRP A 134 4.71 -18.76 7.57
C TRP A 134 4.19 -19.97 8.34
N ARG A 135 3.20 -19.73 9.17
CA ARG A 135 2.45 -20.73 9.93
C ARG A 135 1.08 -20.16 10.28
N ASP A 136 0.02 -20.96 10.14
CA ASP A 136 -1.32 -20.60 10.58
C ASP A 136 -1.44 -20.53 12.11
N ASP A 137 -2.51 -19.90 12.58
CA ASP A 137 -2.99 -19.91 13.97
C ASP A 137 -1.98 -19.40 15.01
N ASP A 138 -1.63 -18.12 14.92
CA ASP A 138 -0.80 -17.48 15.92
C ASP A 138 -1.42 -16.16 16.41
N SER A 139 -0.80 -15.56 17.41
CA SER A 139 -1.04 -14.18 17.84
C SER A 139 0.18 -13.33 17.53
N GLU A 140 -0.05 -12.11 17.08
CA GLU A 140 1.00 -11.19 16.67
C GLU A 140 1.03 -9.97 17.60
N ALA A 141 2.21 -9.61 18.10
CA ALA A 141 2.45 -8.30 18.72
C ALA A 141 3.21 -7.42 17.73
N VAL A 142 2.59 -6.33 17.31
CA VAL A 142 3.16 -5.35 16.35
C VAL A 142 3.79 -4.20 17.12
N TRP A 143 5.09 -4.03 17.00
CA TRP A 143 5.89 -3.00 17.69
C TRP A 143 6.18 -1.84 16.77
N THR A 144 5.88 -0.62 17.20
CA THR A 144 6.28 0.61 16.53
C THR A 144 7.76 0.89 16.78
N VAL A 145 8.60 0.71 15.77
CA VAL A 145 10.07 0.89 15.90
C VAL A 145 10.56 2.23 15.32
N LYS A 146 9.68 2.98 14.68
CA LYS A 146 9.95 4.33 14.19
C LYS A 146 8.86 5.31 14.66
N PRO A 147 8.79 5.62 15.96
CA PRO A 147 7.82 6.58 16.47
C PRO A 147 8.05 7.96 15.83
N GLY A 148 6.96 8.69 15.56
CA GLY A 148 7.01 9.98 14.89
C GLY A 148 7.02 9.93 13.37
N HIS A 149 7.08 8.74 12.76
CA HIS A 149 6.83 8.60 11.32
C HIS A 149 5.34 8.86 11.00
N PRO A 150 4.99 9.48 9.85
CA PRO A 150 3.58 9.75 9.51
C PRO A 150 2.66 8.53 9.59
N ILE A 151 3.15 7.33 9.26
CA ILE A 151 2.38 6.08 9.34
C ILE A 151 2.04 5.70 10.79
N THR A 152 2.83 6.14 11.78
CA THR A 152 2.63 5.79 13.19
C THR A 152 1.79 6.82 13.97
N LEU A 153 1.22 7.81 13.30
CA LEU A 153 0.35 8.80 13.94
C LEU A 153 -0.88 8.12 14.57
N ASP A 154 -1.10 8.35 15.86
CA ASP A 154 -2.16 7.74 16.67
C ASP A 154 -2.07 6.19 16.76
N VAL A 155 -0.93 5.61 16.45
CA VAL A 155 -0.65 4.18 16.63
C VAL A 155 0.09 3.99 17.96
N PRO A 156 -0.32 3.05 18.82
CA PRO A 156 0.37 2.79 20.09
C PRO A 156 1.79 2.22 19.86
N GLU A 157 2.62 2.25 20.90
CA GLU A 157 3.97 1.68 20.88
C GLU A 157 3.95 0.19 20.52
N VAL A 158 2.94 -0.52 21.02
CA VAL A 158 2.67 -1.91 20.68
C VAL A 158 1.17 -2.17 20.65
N PHE A 159 0.70 -2.98 19.70
CA PHE A 159 -0.66 -3.51 19.71
C PHE A 159 -0.65 -4.99 19.32
N GLN A 160 -1.69 -5.70 19.75
CA GLN A 160 -1.84 -7.13 19.47
C GLN A 160 -2.86 -7.37 18.36
N VAL A 161 -2.56 -8.33 17.49
CA VAL A 161 -3.51 -8.98 16.60
C VAL A 161 -3.76 -10.37 17.20
N PRO A 162 -4.97 -10.61 17.77
CA PRO A 162 -5.22 -11.80 18.58
C PRO A 162 -5.14 -13.12 17.81
N GLN A 163 -5.51 -13.09 16.52
CA GLN A 163 -5.43 -14.24 15.61
C GLN A 163 -4.88 -13.77 14.27
N GLN A 164 -3.82 -14.42 13.83
CA GLN A 164 -3.08 -14.06 12.62
C GLN A 164 -2.32 -15.27 12.07
N GLU A 165 -1.98 -15.23 10.81
CA GLU A 165 -0.94 -16.08 10.22
C GLU A 165 0.44 -15.52 10.61
N MET A 166 1.29 -16.36 11.19
CA MET A 166 2.66 -15.96 11.53
C MET A 166 3.50 -15.83 10.25
N TYR A 167 4.12 -14.68 10.08
CA TYR A 167 5.23 -14.48 9.15
C TYR A 167 6.53 -14.33 9.91
N GLY A 168 7.58 -15.00 9.42
CA GLY A 168 8.88 -15.03 10.09
C GLY A 168 10.05 -14.72 9.15
N GLU A 169 11.10 -14.17 9.72
CA GLU A 169 12.36 -13.98 9.02
C GLU A 169 12.97 -15.36 8.62
N TYR A 170 13.71 -15.51 7.51
CA TYR A 170 14.22 -14.42 6.69
C TYR A 170 13.20 -14.03 5.62
N PHE A 171 12.87 -12.75 5.54
CA PHE A 171 12.05 -12.17 4.47
C PHE A 171 12.99 -11.65 3.36
N ASP A 172 12.92 -12.25 2.17
CA ASP A 172 13.80 -11.95 1.05
C ASP A 172 13.35 -10.67 0.33
N ILE A 173 13.63 -9.55 0.96
CA ILE A 173 13.38 -8.20 0.45
C ILE A 173 14.67 -7.36 0.48
N PRO A 174 14.81 -6.35 -0.40
CA PRO A 174 15.90 -5.40 -0.25
C PRO A 174 15.78 -4.65 1.06
N GLN A 175 16.91 -4.15 1.58
CA GLN A 175 16.90 -3.29 2.77
C GLN A 175 15.83 -2.22 2.61
N PRO A 176 14.85 -2.13 3.53
CA PRO A 176 13.89 -1.03 3.49
C PRO A 176 14.56 0.31 3.72
N ASP A 177 14.09 1.34 3.01
CA ASP A 177 14.52 2.72 3.25
C ASP A 177 14.16 3.14 4.68
N GLU A 178 12.98 2.65 5.16
CA GLU A 178 12.50 2.87 6.53
C GLU A 178 11.80 1.62 7.05
N LEU A 179 12.19 1.18 8.25
CA LEU A 179 11.51 0.13 9.00
C LEU A 179 10.59 0.78 10.03
N ILE A 180 9.30 0.53 9.92
CA ILE A 180 8.26 1.19 10.72
C ILE A 180 7.76 0.28 11.84
N PHE A 181 7.51 -1.00 11.50
CA PHE A 181 7.02 -2.00 12.44
C PHE A 181 7.83 -3.28 12.39
N ILE A 182 8.00 -3.88 13.56
CA ILE A 182 8.49 -5.26 13.73
C ILE A 182 7.42 -6.03 14.49
N SER A 183 7.15 -7.26 14.06
CA SER A 183 6.24 -8.15 14.76
C SER A 183 7.00 -9.26 15.48
N SER A 184 6.41 -9.70 16.59
CA SER A 184 6.81 -10.90 17.32
C SER A 184 5.62 -11.82 17.50
N PHE A 185 5.87 -13.12 17.48
CA PHE A 185 4.87 -14.17 17.53
C PHE A 185 5.07 -15.09 18.74
N SER A 186 4.06 -15.90 19.04
CA SER A 186 4.07 -16.75 20.25
C SER A 186 5.20 -17.78 20.27
N GLY A 187 5.67 -18.22 19.09
CA GLY A 187 6.79 -19.14 18.94
C GLY A 187 8.17 -18.50 19.09
N GLY A 188 8.24 -17.18 19.25
CA GLY A 188 9.47 -16.41 19.35
C GLY A 188 10.01 -15.90 18.01
N GLU A 189 9.27 -16.12 16.91
CA GLU A 189 9.63 -15.57 15.61
C GLU A 189 9.49 -14.04 15.62
N VAL A 190 10.33 -13.41 14.81
CA VAL A 190 10.30 -11.97 14.56
C VAL A 190 10.17 -11.71 13.06
N PHE A 191 9.57 -10.58 12.71
CA PHE A 191 9.32 -10.22 11.33
C PHE A 191 9.34 -8.71 11.11
N ARG A 192 9.91 -8.26 9.99
CA ARG A 192 9.84 -6.88 9.53
C ARG A 192 8.46 -6.61 8.94
N SER A 193 7.49 -6.32 9.78
CA SER A 193 6.06 -6.28 9.43
C SER A 193 5.58 -4.97 8.81
N GLY A 194 6.37 -3.89 8.93
CA GLY A 194 6.05 -2.60 8.30
C GLY A 194 7.28 -1.97 7.67
N CYS A 195 7.37 -2.01 6.34
CA CYS A 195 8.55 -1.60 5.58
C CYS A 195 8.21 -0.59 4.49
N CYS A 196 9.02 0.45 4.34
CA CYS A 196 8.87 1.49 3.33
C CYS A 196 10.02 1.50 2.33
N TRP A 197 9.69 1.78 1.07
CA TRP A 197 10.67 2.02 -0.01
C TRP A 197 10.19 3.14 -0.92
N THR A 198 11.15 3.75 -1.62
CA THR A 198 10.90 4.62 -2.77
C THR A 198 11.39 3.93 -4.03
N ARG A 199 10.54 3.88 -5.06
CA ARG A 199 10.90 3.38 -6.39
C ARG A 199 10.46 4.37 -7.45
N GLY A 200 11.42 4.90 -8.21
CA GLY A 200 11.16 6.06 -9.06
C GLY A 200 10.68 7.24 -8.21
N GLN A 201 9.47 7.72 -8.47
CA GLN A 201 8.81 8.78 -7.69
C GLN A 201 7.77 8.22 -6.70
N GLY A 202 7.45 6.93 -6.78
CA GLY A 202 6.42 6.29 -5.95
C GLY A 202 6.94 5.81 -4.61
N ARG A 203 6.08 5.92 -3.60
CA ARG A 203 6.31 5.41 -2.25
C ARG A 203 5.59 4.09 -2.07
N ILE A 204 6.27 3.11 -1.50
CA ILE A 204 5.75 1.77 -1.29
C ILE A 204 5.77 1.48 0.21
N PHE A 205 4.65 0.99 0.74
CA PHE A 205 4.56 0.47 2.09
C PHE A 205 4.07 -0.97 2.06
N TYR A 206 4.80 -1.86 2.68
CA TYR A 206 4.37 -3.23 2.97
C TYR A 206 3.94 -3.33 4.42
N PHE A 207 2.80 -4.01 4.66
CA PHE A 207 2.27 -4.24 6.00
C PHE A 207 1.74 -5.67 6.12
N SER A 208 2.30 -6.47 7.06
CA SER A 208 2.04 -7.90 7.13
C SER A 208 0.72 -8.32 7.78
N PRO A 209 0.14 -7.64 8.79
CA PRO A 209 -1.14 -8.09 9.33
C PRO A 209 -2.25 -8.12 8.29
N GLY A 210 -3.06 -9.20 8.23
CA GLY A 210 -4.18 -9.19 7.28
C GLY A 210 -4.64 -10.51 6.68
N HIS A 211 -4.64 -11.62 7.40
CA HIS A 211 -5.12 -12.91 6.91
C HIS A 211 -6.65 -12.91 6.65
N GLU A 212 -7.10 -13.64 5.63
CA GLU A 212 -8.49 -13.64 5.17
C GLU A 212 -9.47 -14.34 6.10
N THR A 213 -9.01 -15.30 6.91
CA THR A 213 -9.88 -16.04 7.84
C THR A 213 -10.09 -15.36 9.18
N TYR A 214 -9.38 -14.27 9.45
CA TYR A 214 -9.44 -13.54 10.71
C TYR A 214 -9.92 -12.09 10.50
N PRO A 215 -10.64 -11.49 11.46
CA PRO A 215 -11.22 -10.15 11.31
C PRO A 215 -10.20 -9.00 11.47
N VAL A 216 -8.98 -9.19 10.94
CA VAL A 216 -7.84 -8.28 11.14
C VAL A 216 -8.14 -6.88 10.62
N TYR A 217 -8.77 -6.75 9.45
CA TYR A 217 -9.06 -5.44 8.85
C TYR A 217 -10.18 -4.65 9.55
N TYR A 218 -10.88 -5.25 10.51
CA TYR A 218 -11.82 -4.53 11.37
C TYR A 218 -11.14 -3.89 12.59
N GLN A 219 -9.89 -4.28 12.90
CA GLN A 219 -9.18 -3.77 14.06
C GLN A 219 -8.79 -2.29 13.88
N PRO A 220 -9.10 -1.41 14.86
CA PRO A 220 -8.89 0.03 14.73
C PRO A 220 -7.42 0.43 14.47
N GLU A 221 -6.47 -0.25 15.11
CA GLU A 221 -5.04 0.01 14.92
C GLU A 221 -4.60 -0.30 13.49
N ILE A 222 -5.09 -1.41 12.92
CA ILE A 222 -4.82 -1.80 11.52
C ILE A 222 -5.39 -0.77 10.56
N GLN A 223 -6.65 -0.33 10.77
CA GLN A 223 -7.28 0.70 9.94
C GLN A 223 -6.55 2.04 10.06
N THR A 224 -6.06 2.39 11.26
CA THR A 224 -5.27 3.59 11.51
C THR A 224 -3.95 3.56 10.72
N VAL A 225 -3.22 2.44 10.79
CA VAL A 225 -1.96 2.26 10.04
C VAL A 225 -2.20 2.38 8.54
N ILE A 226 -3.23 1.69 7.99
CA ILE A 226 -3.53 1.72 6.55
C ILE A 226 -3.93 3.13 6.11
N GLY A 227 -4.81 3.81 6.85
CA GLY A 227 -5.22 5.18 6.52
C GLY A 227 -4.05 6.18 6.57
N ASN A 228 -3.17 6.07 7.57
CA ASN A 228 -1.95 6.88 7.64
C ASN A 228 -0.99 6.58 6.50
N ALA A 229 -0.86 5.29 6.12
CA ALA A 229 -0.03 4.88 4.98
C ALA A 229 -0.55 5.47 3.66
N VAL A 230 -1.87 5.58 3.47
CA VAL A 230 -2.47 6.25 2.32
C VAL A 230 -2.02 7.72 2.25
N ARG A 231 -2.10 8.46 3.36
CA ARG A 231 -1.59 9.86 3.40
C ARG A 231 -0.11 9.94 3.10
N TRP A 232 0.68 9.05 3.68
CA TRP A 232 2.13 9.05 3.49
C TRP A 232 2.52 8.69 2.05
N ALA A 233 1.85 7.72 1.43
CA ALA A 233 2.17 7.26 0.09
C ALA A 233 1.63 8.17 -1.02
N ALA A 234 0.68 9.06 -0.72
CA ALA A 234 0.12 9.97 -1.70
C ALA A 234 1.21 10.85 -2.35
N PRO A 235 1.11 11.11 -3.67
CA PRO A 235 2.05 11.97 -4.37
C PRO A 235 2.09 13.38 -3.77
N VAL A 236 3.29 13.90 -3.52
CA VAL A 236 3.49 15.25 -2.99
C VAL A 236 3.21 16.32 -4.05
N ALA A 237 3.40 15.99 -5.33
CA ALA A 237 3.11 16.86 -6.46
C ALA A 237 2.51 16.07 -7.60
N LYS A 238 1.53 16.64 -8.30
CA LYS A 238 0.91 16.00 -9.48
C LYS A 238 1.74 16.13 -10.76
N THR A 239 3.03 16.13 -10.65
CA THR A 239 3.91 16.16 -11.83
C THR A 239 4.09 14.73 -12.32
N VAL A 240 3.52 14.43 -13.49
CA VAL A 240 3.76 13.15 -14.15
C VAL A 240 5.17 13.20 -14.76
N TYR A 241 6.09 12.44 -14.19
CA TYR A 241 7.41 12.25 -14.78
C TYR A 241 7.36 11.08 -15.73
N SER A 242 7.83 11.28 -16.97
CA SER A 242 8.06 10.16 -17.89
C SER A 242 9.31 9.41 -17.43
N THR A 243 9.15 8.15 -17.05
CA THR A 243 10.27 7.27 -16.69
C THR A 243 10.94 6.64 -17.91
N GLN A 244 10.35 6.82 -19.10
CA GLN A 244 10.76 6.16 -20.35
C GLN A 244 11.53 7.08 -21.31
N SER A 245 11.68 8.36 -21.00
CA SER A 245 12.34 9.30 -21.90
C SER A 245 13.73 9.67 -21.38
N CYS A 246 14.72 9.54 -22.26
CA CYS A 246 16.07 10.04 -22.05
C CYS A 246 16.40 11.00 -23.21
N PRO A 247 15.89 12.24 -23.17
CA PRO A 247 16.06 13.16 -24.27
C PRO A 247 17.51 13.61 -24.41
N ASN A 248 17.99 13.73 -25.65
CA ASN A 248 19.25 14.39 -25.94
C ASN A 248 19.07 15.91 -25.68
N SER A 249 19.78 16.43 -24.70
CA SER A 249 19.72 17.85 -24.34
C SER A 249 20.98 18.56 -24.80
N PRO A 250 20.90 19.49 -25.77
CA PRO A 250 22.06 20.27 -26.21
C PRO A 250 22.62 21.12 -25.08
N ILE A 251 23.91 21.48 -25.18
CA ILE A 251 24.58 22.35 -24.21
C ILE A 251 23.79 23.65 -24.07
N GLY A 252 23.47 24.00 -22.81
CA GLY A 252 22.74 25.24 -22.51
C GLY A 252 21.22 25.16 -22.66
N TRP A 253 20.61 23.98 -22.86
CA TRP A 253 19.16 23.78 -22.97
C TRP A 253 18.36 24.39 -21.81
N PHE A 254 18.96 24.51 -20.62
CA PHE A 254 18.35 25.09 -19.41
C PHE A 254 18.46 26.63 -19.37
N ARG A 255 19.26 27.23 -20.25
CA ARG A 255 19.37 28.69 -20.33
C ARG A 255 18.22 29.18 -21.21
N LYS A 256 17.14 29.63 -20.60
CA LYS A 256 16.18 30.47 -21.33
C LYS A 256 16.88 31.76 -21.68
N VAL A 257 17.26 31.92 -22.93
CA VAL A 257 17.63 33.22 -23.46
C VAL A 257 16.31 33.94 -23.67
N ASP A 258 16.02 34.91 -22.80
CA ASP A 258 14.92 35.83 -23.04
C ASP A 258 15.26 36.55 -24.37
N ALA A 259 14.48 36.26 -25.40
CA ALA A 259 14.56 36.92 -26.70
C ALA A 259 13.60 38.11 -26.71
#